data_286ad86613ee76939a1f25b3c7e6f724
#
_entry.id   286ad86613ee76939a1f25b3c7e6f724
#
_cell.length_a   1.000
_cell.length_b   1.000
_cell.length_c   1.000
_cell.angle_alpha   90.00
_cell.angle_beta   90.00
_cell.angle_gamma   90.00
#
_symmetry.space_group_name_H-M   'P 1'
#
loop_
_entity.id
_entity.type
_entity.pdbx_description
1 polymer ?
#
loop_
_entity_poly.entity_id
_entity_poly.type
_entity_poly.pdbx_seq_one_letter_code
_entity_poly.pdbx_strand_id
1 'polypeptide(L)'
;SSSLTPGHIKSDLEQLSNHYVREIPVTELFPIRDRNYSGSTSTLNILNLAYYPSERGPYNFNPNIDVNGHLTNPTGTWGGMMRKLDTNDFQTANIEYIEFWMLDPFIYSNRLPNANQYGGDFYINLGEVSEDVLKDGKKFYESGMPVDGSHSWTTTQWGKIPTQSTITYAFATSKGSRAKQDVGFNGLTDEEEQQFASYQNFLTAARANTNQAVFDSIWADPANDDYHYFRGSDWDAKQASILERYKRINNPQGNSPDNDNNNERYDTSYKTTPDVEDINQDYTLNEYEKYYQYHISIRPQDLVVGQNFIVDKRVASAPLRKGGSEPVTWYQFRIPLEEFQKRVGNISDFTSIRFMRIFLTGFAKPIVLRFGTFDLV
;
A
#
# COMPACT_ATOMS: atom_id res chain seq x y z
N SER A 1 -18.57 -15.91 3.18
CA SER A 1 -17.80 -15.04 4.09
C SER A 1 -17.20 -15.87 5.22
N SER A 2 -15.95 -15.62 5.58
CA SER A 2 -15.27 -16.27 6.70
C SER A 2 -16.06 -16.10 8.00
N SER A 3 -16.01 -17.08 8.90
CA SER A 3 -16.55 -16.96 10.28
C SER A 3 -15.98 -15.74 11.01
N LEU A 4 -14.82 -15.30 10.59
CA LEU A 4 -14.06 -14.19 11.15
C LEU A 4 -14.49 -12.80 10.61
N THR A 5 -15.37 -12.70 9.62
CA THR A 5 -15.84 -11.39 9.11
C THR A 5 -16.74 -10.72 10.15
N PRO A 6 -16.54 -9.44 10.50
CA PRO A 6 -17.37 -8.72 11.45
C PRO A 6 -18.86 -8.73 11.08
N GLY A 7 -19.73 -8.76 12.10
CA GLY A 7 -21.18 -8.87 11.90
C GLY A 7 -21.78 -7.73 11.05
N HIS A 8 -21.38 -6.48 11.30
CA HIS A 8 -21.86 -5.32 10.55
C HIS A 8 -21.45 -5.37 9.07
N ILE A 9 -20.26 -5.93 8.74
CA ILE A 9 -19.84 -6.15 7.34
C ILE A 9 -20.63 -7.29 6.71
N LYS A 10 -20.88 -8.40 7.45
CA LYS A 10 -21.68 -9.52 6.92
C LYS A 10 -23.10 -9.13 6.54
N SER A 11 -23.70 -8.22 7.30
CA SER A 11 -25.07 -7.76 7.08
C SER A 11 -25.17 -6.61 6.08
N ASP A 12 -24.09 -5.94 5.75
CA ASP A 12 -24.06 -4.83 4.79
C ASP A 12 -23.92 -5.34 3.35
N LEU A 13 -25.06 -5.68 2.74
CA LEU A 13 -25.09 -6.18 1.36
C LEU A 13 -24.70 -5.13 0.34
N GLU A 14 -24.86 -3.84 0.62
CA GLU A 14 -24.41 -2.75 -0.27
C GLU A 14 -22.89 -2.69 -0.30
N GLN A 15 -22.24 -2.71 0.86
CA GLN A 15 -20.78 -2.74 0.92
C GLN A 15 -20.20 -4.01 0.27
N LEU A 16 -20.79 -5.18 0.53
CA LEU A 16 -20.38 -6.45 -0.07
C LEU A 16 -20.63 -6.52 -1.59
N SER A 17 -21.47 -5.63 -2.13
CA SER A 17 -21.73 -5.48 -3.56
C SER A 17 -20.91 -4.37 -4.22
N ASN A 18 -20.18 -3.57 -3.43
CA ASN A 18 -19.36 -2.49 -3.94
C ASN A 18 -18.20 -3.06 -4.78
N HIS A 19 -18.09 -2.62 -6.04
CA HIS A 19 -17.09 -3.10 -6.97
C HIS A 19 -15.65 -2.86 -6.51
N TYR A 20 -15.40 -1.93 -5.60
CA TYR A 20 -14.07 -1.69 -5.03
C TYR A 20 -13.64 -2.71 -3.96
N VAL A 21 -14.61 -3.47 -3.38
CA VAL A 21 -14.30 -4.40 -2.28
C VAL A 21 -14.93 -5.79 -2.43
N ARG A 22 -15.92 -5.97 -3.32
CA ARG A 22 -16.61 -7.26 -3.49
C ARG A 22 -15.66 -8.40 -3.85
N GLU A 23 -16.01 -9.61 -3.47
CA GLU A 23 -15.38 -10.83 -3.98
C GLU A 23 -15.67 -10.95 -5.49
N ILE A 24 -14.68 -11.39 -6.25
CA ILE A 24 -14.78 -11.54 -7.72
C ILE A 24 -14.68 -13.02 -8.05
N PRO A 25 -15.73 -13.62 -8.62
CA PRO A 25 -15.67 -14.99 -9.11
C PRO A 25 -14.64 -15.12 -10.24
N VAL A 26 -13.91 -16.23 -10.28
CA VAL A 26 -12.96 -16.53 -11.38
C VAL A 26 -13.66 -16.45 -12.74
N THR A 27 -14.90 -16.92 -12.84
CA THR A 27 -15.70 -16.92 -14.07
C THR A 27 -16.05 -15.54 -14.60
N GLU A 28 -15.95 -14.49 -13.79
CA GLU A 28 -16.17 -13.11 -14.24
C GLU A 28 -15.08 -12.68 -15.24
N LEU A 29 -13.84 -13.00 -14.95
CA LEU A 29 -12.72 -12.69 -15.82
C LEU A 29 -12.37 -13.86 -16.75
N PHE A 30 -12.45 -15.09 -16.27
CA PHE A 30 -12.07 -16.32 -17.01
C PHE A 30 -13.24 -17.32 -17.08
N PRO A 31 -14.22 -17.13 -17.97
CA PRO A 31 -15.48 -17.93 -17.99
C PRO A 31 -15.29 -19.41 -18.28
N ILE A 32 -14.16 -19.78 -18.89
CA ILE A 32 -13.86 -21.17 -19.27
C ILE A 32 -13.07 -21.90 -18.17
N ARG A 33 -12.46 -21.15 -17.24
CA ARG A 33 -11.43 -21.67 -16.33
C ARG A 33 -11.95 -22.38 -15.09
N ASP A 34 -13.24 -22.36 -14.78
CA ASP A 34 -13.67 -22.99 -13.53
C ASP A 34 -14.98 -23.73 -13.62
N ARG A 35 -14.84 -25.04 -13.66
CA ARG A 35 -15.88 -25.95 -13.20
C ARG A 35 -15.24 -26.85 -12.14
N ASN A 36 -15.05 -26.30 -10.92
CA ASN A 36 -14.70 -27.14 -9.80
C ASN A 36 -15.79 -28.18 -9.58
N TYR A 37 -15.40 -29.43 -9.50
CA TYR A 37 -16.26 -30.60 -9.27
C TYR A 37 -17.09 -30.50 -7.96
N SER A 38 -16.76 -29.57 -7.08
CA SER A 38 -17.41 -29.36 -5.76
C SER A 38 -18.56 -28.35 -5.77
N GLY A 39 -18.91 -27.74 -6.89
CA GLY A 39 -20.01 -26.78 -6.98
C GLY A 39 -19.79 -25.45 -6.25
N SER A 40 -18.62 -25.21 -5.67
CA SER A 40 -18.26 -23.91 -5.09
C SER A 40 -17.61 -23.02 -6.15
N THR A 41 -18.09 -21.79 -6.27
CA THR A 41 -17.47 -20.80 -7.16
C THR A 41 -16.15 -20.36 -6.55
N SER A 42 -15.02 -20.61 -7.22
CA SER A 42 -13.73 -20.06 -6.77
C SER A 42 -13.67 -18.56 -7.05
N THR A 43 -12.97 -17.84 -6.17
CA THR A 43 -12.76 -16.39 -6.27
C THR A 43 -11.34 -16.08 -6.70
N LEU A 44 -11.17 -14.97 -7.43
CA LEU A 44 -9.87 -14.45 -7.79
C LEU A 44 -9.17 -13.83 -6.58
N ASN A 45 -7.88 -14.05 -6.48
CA ASN A 45 -7.02 -13.29 -5.59
C ASN A 45 -6.76 -11.92 -6.24
N ILE A 46 -7.40 -10.89 -5.72
CA ILE A 46 -7.32 -9.53 -6.26
C ILE A 46 -6.24 -8.75 -5.53
N LEU A 47 -5.28 -8.20 -6.27
CA LEU A 47 -4.43 -7.13 -5.74
C LEU A 47 -5.25 -5.83 -5.77
N ASN A 48 -5.52 -5.27 -4.58
CA ASN A 48 -6.21 -4.01 -4.43
C ASN A 48 -5.20 -2.91 -4.09
N LEU A 49 -5.26 -1.80 -4.82
CA LEU A 49 -4.43 -0.63 -4.60
C LEU A 49 -5.36 0.58 -4.50
N ALA A 50 -5.52 1.12 -3.30
CA ALA A 50 -6.31 2.33 -3.06
C ALA A 50 -5.38 3.49 -2.79
N TYR A 51 -5.58 4.62 -3.48
CA TYR A 51 -4.78 5.82 -3.34
C TYR A 51 -5.66 7.03 -3.02
N TYR A 52 -5.28 7.75 -1.98
CA TYR A 52 -5.99 8.92 -1.45
C TYR A 52 -5.08 10.16 -1.53
N PRO A 53 -5.05 10.87 -2.67
CA PRO A 53 -4.03 11.88 -2.95
C PRO A 53 -4.07 13.11 -2.03
N SER A 54 -5.20 13.38 -1.38
CA SER A 54 -5.32 14.47 -0.41
C SER A 54 -5.02 14.06 1.04
N GLU A 55 -4.86 12.75 1.32
CA GLU A 55 -4.54 12.28 2.66
C GLU A 55 -3.03 12.18 2.84
N ARG A 56 -2.54 12.54 4.04
CA ARG A 56 -1.12 12.35 4.38
C ARG A 56 -0.80 10.87 4.44
N GLY A 57 0.31 10.47 3.84
CA GLY A 57 0.95 9.19 4.07
C GLY A 57 2.02 9.29 5.16
N PRO A 58 2.65 8.15 5.53
CA PRO A 58 3.75 8.12 6.49
C PRO A 58 4.88 9.08 6.10
N TYR A 59 5.45 9.74 7.11
CA TYR A 59 6.57 10.69 6.98
C TYR A 59 6.32 11.87 6.02
N ASN A 60 5.06 12.17 5.75
CA ASN A 60 4.69 13.36 4.99
C ASN A 60 4.46 14.54 5.93
N PHE A 61 5.46 15.39 6.08
CA PHE A 61 5.43 16.60 6.91
C PHE A 61 5.15 17.87 6.10
N ASN A 62 4.36 17.77 5.02
CA ASN A 62 3.97 18.92 4.21
C ASN A 62 3.05 19.86 5.04
N PRO A 63 3.46 21.13 5.29
CA PRO A 63 2.67 22.07 6.09
C PRO A 63 1.45 22.63 5.35
N ASN A 64 1.33 22.38 4.02
CA ASN A 64 0.23 22.89 3.21
C ASN A 64 -0.98 21.97 3.32
N ILE A 65 -1.69 22.06 4.43
CA ILE A 65 -2.90 21.30 4.73
C ILE A 65 -4.09 22.24 4.98
N ASP A 66 -5.28 21.75 4.69
CA ASP A 66 -6.55 22.45 4.93
C ASP A 66 -7.07 22.24 6.37
N VAL A 67 -8.23 22.81 6.68
CA VAL A 67 -8.87 22.71 8.00
C VAL A 67 -9.20 21.28 8.43
N ASN A 68 -9.28 20.34 7.50
CA ASN A 68 -9.51 18.92 7.73
C ASN A 68 -8.23 18.09 7.73
N GLY A 69 -7.06 18.73 7.62
CA GLY A 69 -5.76 18.05 7.55
C GLY A 69 -5.43 17.45 6.18
N HIS A 70 -6.19 17.80 5.15
CA HIS A 70 -5.93 17.32 3.80
C HIS A 70 -4.87 18.16 3.09
N LEU A 71 -4.02 17.49 2.31
CA LEU A 71 -3.05 18.14 1.43
C LEU A 71 -3.76 19.00 0.37
N THR A 72 -3.36 20.26 0.25
CA THR A 72 -4.04 21.25 -0.64
C THR A 72 -3.70 21.09 -2.10
N ASN A 73 -2.65 20.33 -2.44
CA ASN A 73 -2.25 20.02 -3.82
C ASN A 73 -2.23 18.50 -4.08
N PRO A 74 -3.40 17.83 -4.18
CA PRO A 74 -3.47 16.39 -4.35
C PRO A 74 -2.83 15.89 -5.65
N THR A 75 -2.86 16.64 -6.74
CA THR A 75 -2.25 16.25 -8.02
C THR A 75 -0.72 16.26 -7.99
N GLY A 76 -0.13 16.99 -7.05
CA GLY A 76 1.31 17.03 -6.84
C GLY A 76 1.83 15.95 -5.87
N THR A 77 0.95 15.12 -5.33
CA THR A 77 1.31 14.04 -4.42
C THR A 77 1.53 12.73 -5.17
N TRP A 78 2.15 11.78 -4.47
CA TRP A 78 2.33 10.42 -4.96
C TRP A 78 2.17 9.43 -3.80
N GLY A 79 1.83 8.19 -4.13
CA GLY A 79 1.83 7.08 -3.19
C GLY A 79 2.23 5.82 -3.94
N GLY A 80 3.00 4.96 -3.28
CA GLY A 80 3.53 3.77 -3.92
C GLY A 80 3.76 2.63 -2.96
N MET A 81 4.11 1.48 -3.54
CA MET A 81 4.50 0.28 -2.83
C MET A 81 5.64 -0.40 -3.57
N MET A 82 6.46 -1.13 -2.82
CA MET A 82 7.56 -1.89 -3.36
C MET A 82 7.45 -3.35 -2.92
N ARG A 83 7.90 -4.24 -3.79
CA ARG A 83 7.96 -5.68 -3.53
C ARG A 83 9.25 -6.26 -4.08
N LYS A 84 9.85 -7.20 -3.35
CA LYS A 84 10.90 -8.06 -3.91
C LYS A 84 10.33 -8.98 -4.97
N LEU A 85 11.15 -9.36 -5.93
CA LEU A 85 10.84 -10.38 -6.93
C LEU A 85 11.58 -11.67 -6.61
N ASP A 86 10.90 -12.80 -6.76
CA ASP A 86 11.48 -14.12 -6.51
C ASP A 86 12.41 -14.54 -7.66
N THR A 87 12.13 -14.07 -8.88
CA THR A 87 12.97 -14.26 -10.07
C THR A 87 13.59 -12.94 -10.45
N ASN A 88 14.91 -12.87 -10.46
CA ASN A 88 15.68 -11.65 -10.73
C ASN A 88 16.33 -11.66 -12.13
N ASP A 89 16.57 -12.81 -12.72
CA ASP A 89 17.09 -12.93 -14.08
C ASP A 89 15.94 -13.23 -15.04
N PHE A 90 15.38 -12.17 -15.62
CA PHE A 90 14.26 -12.25 -16.54
C PHE A 90 14.68 -12.85 -17.89
N GLN A 91 15.94 -12.66 -18.30
CA GLN A 91 16.44 -13.25 -19.55
C GLN A 91 16.49 -14.78 -19.45
N THR A 92 17.09 -15.31 -18.38
CA THR A 92 17.12 -16.76 -18.15
C THR A 92 15.72 -17.35 -17.90
N ALA A 93 14.83 -16.60 -17.27
CA ALA A 93 13.46 -17.01 -17.03
C ALA A 93 12.53 -16.85 -18.26
N ASN A 94 13.04 -16.27 -19.35
CA ASN A 94 12.28 -15.98 -20.57
C ASN A 94 11.04 -15.11 -20.30
N ILE A 95 11.17 -14.13 -19.41
CA ILE A 95 10.12 -13.15 -19.12
C ILE A 95 10.28 -12.00 -20.12
N GLU A 96 9.21 -11.71 -20.85
CA GLU A 96 9.19 -10.69 -21.89
C GLU A 96 8.17 -9.56 -21.62
N TYR A 97 7.19 -9.83 -20.77
CA TYR A 97 6.06 -8.91 -20.57
C TYR A 97 5.71 -8.76 -19.08
N ILE A 98 5.21 -7.55 -18.74
CA ILE A 98 4.35 -7.35 -17.56
C ILE A 98 2.91 -7.46 -18.05
N GLU A 99 2.14 -8.38 -17.50
CA GLU A 99 0.75 -8.59 -17.90
C GLU A 99 -0.20 -8.50 -16.69
N PHE A 100 -1.28 -7.75 -16.82
CA PHE A 100 -2.30 -7.68 -15.79
C PHE A 100 -3.70 -7.39 -16.36
N TRP A 101 -4.71 -7.85 -15.64
CA TRP A 101 -6.09 -7.46 -15.85
C TRP A 101 -6.52 -6.48 -14.79
N MET A 102 -7.00 -5.31 -15.18
CA MET A 102 -7.48 -4.28 -14.27
C MET A 102 -8.98 -4.03 -14.48
N LEU A 103 -9.73 -4.04 -13.37
CA LEU A 103 -11.12 -3.61 -13.37
C LEU A 103 -11.19 -2.11 -13.68
N ASP A 104 -12.16 -1.68 -14.47
CA ASP A 104 -12.40 -0.27 -14.75
C ASP A 104 -12.52 0.52 -13.44
N PRO A 105 -11.56 1.40 -13.11
CA PRO A 105 -11.58 2.15 -11.87
C PRO A 105 -12.59 3.30 -11.87
N PHE A 106 -13.19 3.61 -13.02
CA PHE A 106 -14.16 4.69 -13.19
C PHE A 106 -15.61 4.23 -13.15
N ILE A 107 -15.87 3.01 -12.73
CA ILE A 107 -17.21 2.40 -12.69
C ILE A 107 -18.25 3.23 -11.92
N TYR A 108 -17.80 4.06 -10.98
CA TYR A 108 -18.65 4.97 -10.19
C TYR A 108 -18.53 6.44 -10.59
N SER A 109 -17.78 6.78 -11.63
CA SER A 109 -17.49 8.17 -11.98
C SER A 109 -18.72 9.06 -12.14
N ASN A 110 -19.83 8.51 -12.62
CA ASN A 110 -21.11 9.19 -12.80
C ASN A 110 -22.16 8.87 -11.70
N ARG A 111 -21.80 8.07 -10.70
CA ARG A 111 -22.74 7.58 -9.68
C ARG A 111 -22.49 8.16 -8.29
N LEU A 112 -21.25 8.54 -8.00
CA LEU A 112 -20.84 9.04 -6.69
C LEU A 112 -20.30 10.48 -6.81
N PRO A 113 -20.70 11.40 -5.90
CA PRO A 113 -20.37 12.83 -6.00
C PRO A 113 -18.86 13.12 -5.98
N ASN A 114 -18.07 12.26 -5.34
CA ASN A 114 -16.63 12.46 -5.18
C ASN A 114 -15.80 11.43 -5.94
N ALA A 115 -16.41 10.63 -6.83
CA ALA A 115 -15.69 9.66 -7.63
C ALA A 115 -14.68 10.36 -8.57
N ASN A 116 -13.58 9.67 -8.81
CA ASN A 116 -12.56 10.16 -9.72
C ASN A 116 -13.10 10.09 -11.17
N GLN A 117 -13.04 11.21 -11.87
CA GLN A 117 -13.46 11.33 -13.28
C GLN A 117 -12.29 11.67 -14.19
N TYR A 118 -11.17 12.12 -13.62
CA TYR A 118 -10.04 12.68 -14.38
C TYR A 118 -8.89 11.70 -14.50
N GLY A 119 -8.75 10.78 -13.53
CA GLY A 119 -7.64 9.83 -13.48
C GLY A 119 -6.32 10.45 -13.06
N GLY A 120 -5.25 9.80 -13.47
CA GLY A 120 -3.86 10.16 -13.17
C GLY A 120 -2.89 9.20 -13.84
N ASP A 121 -1.71 9.06 -13.25
CA ASP A 121 -0.60 8.30 -13.81
C ASP A 121 -0.20 7.15 -12.89
N PHE A 122 -0.01 5.97 -13.48
CA PHE A 122 0.47 4.77 -12.84
C PHE A 122 1.84 4.40 -13.41
N TYR A 123 2.82 4.22 -12.53
CA TYR A 123 4.19 3.89 -12.90
C TYR A 123 4.60 2.56 -12.33
N ILE A 124 5.40 1.82 -13.11
CA ILE A 124 6.07 0.60 -12.68
C ILE A 124 7.57 0.80 -12.87
N ASN A 125 8.35 0.57 -11.82
CA ASN A 125 9.81 0.54 -11.89
C ASN A 125 10.26 -0.90 -11.66
N LEU A 126 11.11 -1.42 -12.54
CA LEU A 126 11.72 -2.74 -12.44
C LEU A 126 13.24 -2.63 -12.41
N GLY A 127 13.87 -3.18 -11.39
CA GLY A 127 15.31 -3.16 -11.24
C GLY A 127 15.79 -3.26 -9.80
N GLU A 128 16.88 -2.57 -9.52
CA GLU A 128 17.34 -2.32 -8.15
C GLU A 128 16.77 -0.98 -7.69
N VAL A 129 15.98 -1.01 -6.63
CA VAL A 129 15.31 0.16 -6.05
C VAL A 129 15.77 0.29 -4.61
N SER A 130 16.05 1.51 -4.17
CA SER A 130 16.49 1.76 -2.79
C SER A 130 15.42 1.33 -1.79
N GLU A 131 15.85 0.61 -0.76
CA GLU A 131 15.05 0.21 0.40
C GLU A 131 15.12 1.26 1.52
N ASP A 132 16.08 2.20 1.44
CA ASP A 132 16.23 3.33 2.36
C ASP A 132 15.11 4.36 2.09
N VAL A 133 14.00 4.18 2.78
CA VAL A 133 12.78 5.01 2.60
C VAL A 133 13.02 6.41 3.15
N LEU A 134 13.64 6.54 4.31
CA LEU A 134 13.94 7.81 4.96
C LEU A 134 15.37 8.26 4.69
N LYS A 135 15.88 8.15 3.54
CA LYS A 135 17.20 8.57 3.02
C LYS A 135 18.14 9.23 4.05
N ASP A 136 18.58 8.45 5.02
CA ASP A 136 19.54 8.89 6.03
C ASP A 136 20.95 8.32 5.79
N GLY A 137 21.10 7.47 4.79
CA GLY A 137 22.34 6.82 4.41
C GLY A 137 22.78 5.76 5.41
N LYS A 138 21.86 5.23 6.20
CA LYS A 138 22.15 4.20 7.20
C LYS A 138 21.57 2.86 6.77
N LYS A 139 22.32 1.80 7.03
CA LYS A 139 21.94 0.42 6.72
C LYS A 139 21.35 -0.28 7.95
N PHE A 140 20.45 0.37 8.65
CA PHE A 140 19.86 -0.14 9.87
C PHE A 140 18.34 -0.17 9.75
N TYR A 141 17.75 -1.16 10.41
CA TYR A 141 16.30 -1.28 10.53
C TYR A 141 15.84 -0.51 11.75
N GLU A 142 15.29 0.66 11.55
CA GLU A 142 14.78 1.51 12.62
C GLU A 142 13.65 0.82 13.38
N SER A 143 12.79 0.09 12.68
CA SER A 143 11.68 -0.68 13.27
C SER A 143 12.11 -1.91 14.08
N GLY A 144 13.36 -2.30 14.05
CA GLY A 144 13.90 -3.48 14.75
C GLY A 144 14.68 -3.16 16.03
N MET A 145 14.33 -2.11 16.77
CA MET A 145 15.05 -1.67 17.95
C MET A 145 15.16 -2.73 19.04
N PRO A 146 16.33 -2.85 19.72
CA PRO A 146 16.50 -3.79 20.82
C PRO A 146 15.56 -3.52 21.98
N VAL A 147 14.97 -4.58 22.53
CA VAL A 147 14.00 -4.50 23.64
C VAL A 147 14.60 -3.97 24.93
N ASP A 148 15.91 -4.15 25.15
CA ASP A 148 16.57 -3.81 26.40
C ASP A 148 16.94 -2.33 26.54
N GLY A 149 16.81 -1.54 25.48
CA GLY A 149 17.13 -0.12 25.47
C GLY A 149 18.61 0.23 25.67
N SER A 150 19.51 -0.77 25.56
CA SER A 150 20.94 -0.65 25.89
C SER A 150 21.80 -0.02 24.78
N HIS A 151 21.21 0.49 23.70
CA HIS A 151 21.95 0.93 22.54
C HIS A 151 22.17 2.44 22.53
N SER A 152 23.33 2.84 22.06
CA SER A 152 23.63 4.23 21.72
C SER A 152 23.03 4.57 20.35
N TRP A 153 22.58 5.81 20.20
CA TRP A 153 21.87 6.33 19.07
C TRP A 153 22.68 7.36 18.31
N THR A 154 22.49 7.43 17.01
CA THR A 154 22.83 8.57 16.17
C THR A 154 21.55 9.26 15.73
N THR A 155 21.48 10.56 15.86
CA THR A 155 20.35 11.35 15.38
C THR A 155 20.57 11.74 13.91
N THR A 156 19.53 11.59 13.10
CA THR A 156 19.48 12.04 11.70
C THR A 156 18.47 13.19 11.56
N GLN A 157 18.22 13.64 10.34
CA GLN A 157 17.14 14.60 10.09
C GLN A 157 15.74 13.98 10.28
N TRP A 158 15.65 12.64 10.23
CA TRP A 158 14.38 11.90 10.33
C TRP A 158 14.10 11.42 11.75
N GLY A 159 15.11 11.05 12.50
CA GLY A 159 14.90 10.46 13.81
C GLY A 159 16.17 9.93 14.46
N LYS A 160 16.07 8.77 15.08
CA LYS A 160 17.15 8.07 15.78
C LYS A 160 17.49 6.76 15.09
N ILE A 161 18.76 6.46 15.00
CA ILE A 161 19.28 5.22 14.44
C ILE A 161 20.24 4.58 15.42
N PRO A 162 20.14 3.26 15.69
CA PRO A 162 21.11 2.59 16.55
C PRO A 162 22.51 2.67 15.94
N THR A 163 23.52 2.90 16.74
CA THR A 163 24.93 2.92 16.30
C THR A 163 25.48 1.53 16.05
N GLN A 164 24.79 0.49 16.54
CA GLN A 164 25.14 -0.90 16.29
C GLN A 164 23.98 -1.60 15.59
N SER A 165 24.31 -2.30 14.51
CA SER A 165 23.35 -3.10 13.75
C SER A 165 22.85 -4.26 14.60
N THR A 166 21.56 -4.28 14.88
CA THR A 166 20.88 -5.44 15.47
C THR A 166 20.05 -6.08 14.37
N ILE A 167 20.32 -7.34 14.09
CA ILE A 167 19.55 -8.08 13.10
C ILE A 167 18.27 -8.54 13.75
N THR A 168 17.15 -7.91 13.42
CA THR A 168 15.83 -8.31 13.89
C THR A 168 14.93 -8.56 12.70
N TYR A 169 14.54 -9.82 12.47
CA TYR A 169 13.59 -10.15 11.40
C TYR A 169 12.14 -9.96 11.77
N ALA A 170 11.86 -10.04 13.05
CA ALA A 170 10.51 -9.97 13.57
C ALA A 170 10.56 -9.30 14.92
N PHE A 171 9.47 -8.67 15.27
CA PHE A 171 9.29 -8.09 16.58
C PHE A 171 9.34 -9.19 17.65
N ALA A 172 9.98 -8.91 18.78
CA ALA A 172 9.96 -9.81 19.92
C ALA A 172 8.51 -10.01 20.41
N THR A 173 8.19 -11.23 20.77
CA THR A 173 6.84 -11.60 21.26
C THR A 173 6.70 -11.47 22.77
N SER A 174 7.76 -11.07 23.47
CA SER A 174 7.72 -10.89 24.93
C SER A 174 6.91 -9.64 25.31
N LYS A 175 6.27 -9.73 26.47
CA LYS A 175 5.42 -8.65 26.99
C LYS A 175 6.16 -7.30 27.05
N GLY A 176 5.51 -6.28 26.49
CA GLY A 176 6.04 -4.90 26.47
C GLY A 176 7.18 -4.68 25.47
N SER A 177 7.52 -5.66 24.62
CA SER A 177 8.55 -5.50 23.59
C SER A 177 8.11 -4.54 22.50
N ARG A 178 6.84 -4.55 22.13
CA ARG A 178 6.28 -3.72 21.05
C ARG A 178 6.47 -2.23 21.30
N ALA A 179 6.20 -1.75 22.50
CA ALA A 179 6.40 -0.35 22.86
C ALA A 179 7.84 0.18 22.64
N LYS A 180 8.81 -0.71 22.40
CA LYS A 180 10.22 -0.36 22.13
C LYS A 180 10.67 -0.73 20.73
N GLN A 181 9.88 -1.50 20.00
CA GLN A 181 10.24 -2.02 18.68
C GLN A 181 9.33 -1.50 17.56
N ASP A 182 8.08 -1.16 17.86
CA ASP A 182 7.17 -0.52 16.91
C ASP A 182 7.44 1.01 16.95
N VAL A 183 8.57 1.41 16.41
CA VAL A 183 9.03 2.81 16.38
C VAL A 183 9.20 3.33 14.94
N GLY A 184 8.59 2.66 13.98
CA GLY A 184 8.63 3.03 12.58
C GLY A 184 10.03 2.97 11.97
N PHE A 185 10.23 3.67 10.86
CA PHE A 185 11.52 3.81 10.20
C PHE A 185 12.36 4.95 10.78
N ASN A 186 11.75 5.84 11.56
CA ASN A 186 12.44 6.97 12.16
C ASN A 186 13.01 6.67 13.56
N GLY A 187 12.71 5.51 14.12
CA GLY A 187 13.20 5.09 15.43
C GLY A 187 12.63 5.91 16.61
N LEU A 188 11.57 6.69 16.41
CA LEU A 188 10.93 7.54 17.41
C LEU A 188 9.59 6.94 17.85
N THR A 189 9.21 7.17 19.10
CA THR A 189 7.82 7.02 19.55
C THR A 189 7.02 8.27 19.21
N ASP A 190 5.69 8.21 19.24
CA ASP A 190 4.81 9.38 19.02
C ASP A 190 5.18 10.57 19.93
N GLU A 191 5.49 10.31 21.21
CA GLU A 191 5.87 11.35 22.15
C GLU A 191 7.23 11.98 21.80
N GLU A 192 8.14 11.23 21.22
CA GLU A 192 9.42 11.74 20.74
C GLU A 192 9.26 12.53 19.45
N GLU A 193 8.38 12.09 18.54
CA GLU A 193 8.02 12.80 17.31
C GLU A 193 7.40 14.17 17.58
N GLN A 194 6.52 14.26 18.58
CA GLN A 194 5.92 15.52 19.02
C GLN A 194 6.97 16.57 19.40
N GLN A 195 8.15 16.15 19.80
CA GLN A 195 9.25 17.03 20.26
C GLN A 195 10.40 17.08 19.25
N PHE A 196 10.41 16.27 18.21
CA PHE A 196 11.50 16.19 17.27
C PHE A 196 11.64 17.48 16.46
N ALA A 197 12.85 18.03 16.39
CA ALA A 197 13.07 19.37 15.84
C ALA A 197 12.63 19.52 14.39
N SER A 198 12.90 18.52 13.55
CA SER A 198 12.55 18.56 12.12
C SER A 198 11.05 18.56 11.86
N TYR A 199 10.21 18.10 12.82
CA TYR A 199 8.76 18.00 12.66
C TYR A 199 8.03 19.27 13.11
N GLN A 200 8.70 20.16 13.84
CA GLN A 200 8.06 21.33 14.47
C GLN A 200 7.45 22.30 13.46
N ASN A 201 8.04 22.45 12.29
CA ASN A 201 7.45 23.31 11.24
C ASN A 201 6.07 22.80 10.80
N PHE A 202 5.96 21.49 10.58
CA PHE A 202 4.69 20.85 10.21
C PHE A 202 3.68 20.92 11.36
N LEU A 203 4.07 20.57 12.59
CA LEU A 203 3.18 20.57 13.75
C LEU A 203 2.65 21.98 14.08
N THR A 204 3.48 23.00 13.90
CA THR A 204 3.07 24.40 14.05
C THR A 204 2.03 24.78 12.99
N ALA A 205 2.27 24.41 11.73
CA ALA A 205 1.32 24.66 10.64
C ALA A 205 0.01 23.90 10.86
N ALA A 206 0.08 22.64 11.30
CA ALA A 206 -1.09 21.83 11.61
C ALA A 206 -1.95 22.48 12.69
N ARG A 207 -1.34 22.93 13.79
CA ARG A 207 -2.06 23.63 14.86
C ARG A 207 -2.73 24.92 14.37
N ALA A 208 -2.09 25.64 13.46
CA ALA A 208 -2.63 26.91 12.94
C ALA A 208 -3.76 26.72 11.90
N ASN A 209 -3.69 25.66 11.10
CA ASN A 209 -4.55 25.48 9.92
C ASN A 209 -5.72 24.54 10.14
N THR A 210 -5.65 23.61 11.11
CA THR A 210 -6.68 22.59 11.30
C THR A 210 -7.61 22.93 12.47
N ASN A 211 -8.79 22.28 12.51
CA ASN A 211 -9.62 22.31 13.70
C ASN A 211 -9.00 21.44 14.83
N GLN A 212 -9.46 21.63 16.07
CA GLN A 212 -8.86 21.00 17.26
C GLN A 212 -8.87 19.47 17.15
N ALA A 213 -9.97 18.85 16.71
CA ALA A 213 -10.07 17.37 16.63
C ALA A 213 -9.08 16.79 15.61
N VAL A 214 -8.90 17.46 14.49
CA VAL A 214 -7.92 17.07 13.45
C VAL A 214 -6.49 17.27 13.98
N PHE A 215 -6.23 18.38 14.66
CA PHE A 215 -4.93 18.60 15.27
C PHE A 215 -4.60 17.53 16.32
N ASP A 216 -5.57 17.18 17.18
CA ASP A 216 -5.37 16.14 18.19
C ASP A 216 -5.03 14.80 17.56
N SER A 217 -5.65 14.47 16.43
CA SER A 217 -5.33 13.26 15.66
C SER A 217 -3.92 13.30 15.05
N ILE A 218 -3.49 14.45 14.51
CA ILE A 218 -2.13 14.63 13.99
C ILE A 218 -1.10 14.60 15.12
N TRP A 219 -1.45 15.15 16.27
CA TRP A 219 -0.57 15.16 17.44
C TRP A 219 -0.38 13.79 18.06
N ALA A 220 -1.40 12.92 17.98
CA ALA A 220 -1.33 11.55 18.48
C ALA A 220 -0.42 10.64 17.61
N ASP A 221 -0.22 10.96 16.34
CA ASP A 221 0.60 10.21 15.37
C ASP A 221 1.20 11.22 14.38
N PRO A 222 2.28 11.95 14.78
CA PRO A 222 2.83 13.05 13.98
C PRO A 222 3.43 12.58 12.65
N ALA A 223 4.11 11.45 12.62
CA ALA A 223 4.67 10.88 11.41
C ALA A 223 3.62 10.19 10.52
N ASN A 224 2.43 9.92 11.04
CA ASN A 224 1.34 9.20 10.37
C ASN A 224 1.76 7.81 9.92
N ASP A 225 2.56 7.14 10.71
CA ASP A 225 3.18 5.86 10.40
C ASP A 225 2.63 4.69 11.22
N ASP A 226 1.61 4.92 12.06
CA ASP A 226 0.92 3.91 12.82
C ASP A 226 0.36 2.80 11.93
N TYR A 227 0.86 1.58 12.12
CA TYR A 227 0.24 0.36 11.61
C TYR A 227 -0.98 0.02 12.46
N HIS A 228 -2.06 -0.41 11.82
CA HIS A 228 -3.22 -0.91 12.51
C HIS A 228 -3.75 -2.19 11.86
N TYR A 229 -3.78 -3.27 12.63
CA TYR A 229 -4.31 -4.54 12.11
C TYR A 229 -5.77 -4.40 11.67
N PHE A 230 -6.07 -4.77 10.43
CA PHE A 230 -7.38 -4.53 9.80
C PHE A 230 -8.58 -5.20 10.49
N ARG A 231 -8.33 -6.12 11.42
CA ARG A 231 -9.35 -6.84 12.19
C ARG A 231 -9.41 -6.40 13.65
N GLY A 232 -8.85 -5.26 13.99
CA GLY A 232 -8.90 -4.72 15.35
C GLY A 232 -10.31 -4.58 15.89
N SER A 233 -10.50 -4.89 17.18
CA SER A 233 -11.78 -4.77 17.88
C SER A 233 -12.30 -3.33 17.94
N ASP A 234 -11.41 -2.36 17.93
CA ASP A 234 -11.71 -0.93 17.85
C ASP A 234 -12.35 -0.56 16.49
N TRP A 235 -11.88 -1.16 15.38
CA TRP A 235 -12.53 -1.05 14.08
C TRP A 235 -13.95 -1.61 14.10
N ASP A 236 -14.18 -2.71 14.84
CA ASP A 236 -15.51 -3.29 15.01
C ASP A 236 -16.41 -2.37 15.81
N ALA A 237 -15.91 -1.76 16.88
CA ALA A 237 -16.64 -0.79 17.70
C ALA A 237 -17.02 0.48 16.90
N LYS A 238 -16.15 0.95 16.01
CA LYS A 238 -16.41 2.07 15.09
C LYS A 238 -17.26 1.68 13.89
N GLN A 239 -17.57 0.39 13.69
CA GLN A 239 -18.21 -0.15 12.50
C GLN A 239 -17.51 0.26 11.20
N ALA A 240 -16.18 0.30 11.22
CA ALA A 240 -15.37 0.76 10.10
C ALA A 240 -15.60 -0.11 8.87
N SER A 241 -15.64 0.54 7.69
CA SER A 241 -15.79 -0.11 6.40
C SER A 241 -14.56 -0.92 6.00
N ILE A 242 -14.69 -1.78 4.98
CA ILE A 242 -13.57 -2.57 4.45
C ILE A 242 -12.43 -1.66 3.97
N LEU A 243 -12.75 -0.61 3.19
CA LEU A 243 -11.73 0.31 2.67
C LEU A 243 -11.03 1.09 3.79
N GLU A 244 -11.77 1.50 4.82
CA GLU A 244 -11.21 2.24 5.93
C GLU A 244 -10.23 1.39 6.75
N ARG A 245 -10.55 0.11 6.98
CA ARG A 245 -9.68 -0.83 7.70
C ARG A 245 -8.33 -1.06 7.01
N TYR A 246 -8.26 -0.90 5.70
CA TYR A 246 -7.03 -1.13 4.94
C TYR A 246 -6.16 0.11 4.77
N LYS A 247 -6.59 1.29 5.22
CA LYS A 247 -5.82 2.52 5.06
C LYS A 247 -4.49 2.53 5.82
N ARG A 248 -4.40 1.83 6.96
CA ARG A 248 -3.22 1.81 7.83
C ARG A 248 -2.55 0.45 7.96
N ILE A 249 -2.89 -0.52 7.11
CA ILE A 249 -2.30 -1.86 7.15
C ILE A 249 -0.87 -1.91 6.61
N ASN A 250 -0.43 -0.87 5.92
CA ASN A 250 0.89 -0.77 5.31
C ASN A 250 1.69 0.37 5.95
N ASN A 251 1.73 0.45 7.25
CA ASN A 251 2.46 1.46 7.99
C ASN A 251 3.58 0.80 8.83
N PRO A 252 4.72 1.49 9.05
CA PRO A 252 5.89 0.89 9.67
C PRO A 252 5.89 0.90 11.20
N GLN A 253 5.17 1.82 11.86
CA GLN A 253 5.02 1.86 13.32
C GLN A 253 3.63 1.41 13.71
N GLY A 254 3.45 0.81 14.88
CA GLY A 254 2.11 0.65 15.37
C GLY A 254 1.85 -0.37 16.45
N ASN A 255 0.62 -0.76 16.54
CA ASN A 255 0.08 -1.67 17.56
C ASN A 255 0.05 -3.10 17.03
N SER A 256 1.18 -3.62 16.58
CA SER A 256 1.28 -5.04 16.25
C SER A 256 0.86 -5.88 17.44
N PRO A 257 -0.05 -6.87 17.26
CA PRO A 257 -0.45 -7.72 18.37
C PRO A 257 0.76 -8.47 18.93
N ASP A 258 0.92 -8.45 20.24
CA ASP A 258 1.85 -9.33 20.96
C ASP A 258 1.10 -10.49 21.64
N ASN A 259 1.84 -11.47 22.15
CA ASN A 259 1.25 -12.64 22.78
C ASN A 259 0.49 -12.32 24.09
N ASP A 260 0.76 -11.17 24.70
CA ASP A 260 0.21 -10.80 26.01
C ASP A 260 -0.99 -9.86 25.93
N ASN A 261 -1.08 -9.09 24.84
CA ASN A 261 -2.19 -8.16 24.58
C ASN A 261 -3.20 -8.70 23.57
N ASN A 262 -3.13 -9.99 23.26
CA ASN A 262 -3.96 -10.62 22.25
C ASN A 262 -5.40 -10.83 22.72
N ASN A 263 -6.10 -9.76 23.07
CA ASN A 263 -7.56 -9.78 23.22
C ASN A 263 -8.28 -10.12 21.91
N GLU A 264 -7.56 -10.16 20.81
CA GLU A 264 -8.10 -10.31 19.48
C GLU A 264 -8.08 -11.73 18.92
N ARG A 265 -7.59 -12.71 19.62
CA ARG A 265 -7.58 -14.15 19.26
C ARG A 265 -6.94 -14.49 17.91
N TYR A 266 -5.98 -13.68 17.46
CA TYR A 266 -5.24 -13.94 16.21
C TYR A 266 -3.79 -14.21 16.52
N ASP A 267 -3.25 -15.28 15.94
CA ASP A 267 -1.82 -15.52 16.00
C ASP A 267 -1.08 -14.36 15.30
N THR A 268 0.00 -13.90 15.92
CA THR A 268 0.96 -12.99 15.30
C THR A 268 1.59 -13.70 14.12
N SER A 269 1.07 -13.47 12.93
CA SER A 269 1.65 -13.96 11.69
C SER A 269 2.39 -12.83 11.00
N TYR A 270 3.24 -13.16 10.06
CA TYR A 270 3.96 -12.19 9.21
C TYR A 270 3.06 -11.07 8.63
N LYS A 271 1.79 -11.37 8.33
CA LYS A 271 0.81 -10.41 7.80
C LYS A 271 0.20 -9.47 8.85
N THR A 272 0.55 -9.62 10.11
CA THR A 272 0.05 -8.81 11.22
C THR A 272 1.12 -7.90 11.81
N THR A 273 2.28 -7.84 11.19
CA THR A 273 3.40 -6.99 11.59
C THR A 273 3.47 -5.74 10.71
N PRO A 274 3.96 -4.61 11.22
CA PRO A 274 4.24 -3.41 10.45
C PRO A 274 5.22 -3.66 9.30
N ASP A 275 5.28 -2.69 8.39
CA ASP A 275 6.25 -2.71 7.29
C ASP A 275 7.69 -2.60 7.81
N VAL A 276 8.62 -3.18 7.06
CA VAL A 276 10.05 -3.10 7.29
C VAL A 276 10.75 -2.56 6.06
N GLU A 277 11.86 -1.83 6.25
CA GLU A 277 12.64 -1.31 5.12
C GLU A 277 13.34 -2.42 4.33
N ASP A 278 13.98 -3.37 5.01
CA ASP A 278 14.57 -4.55 4.37
C ASP A 278 13.49 -5.50 3.85
N ILE A 279 12.92 -5.17 2.71
CA ILE A 279 11.81 -5.91 2.11
C ILE A 279 12.23 -7.31 1.67
N ASN A 280 13.47 -7.46 1.23
CA ASN A 280 14.00 -8.74 0.76
C ASN A 280 14.53 -9.63 1.88
N GLN A 281 14.69 -9.07 3.08
CA GLN A 281 15.19 -9.74 4.29
C GLN A 281 16.59 -10.33 4.12
N ASP A 282 17.48 -9.62 3.43
CA ASP A 282 18.87 -10.02 3.22
C ASP A 282 19.86 -9.39 4.23
N TYR A 283 19.33 -8.64 5.22
CA TYR A 283 20.06 -7.93 6.29
C TYR A 283 20.88 -6.72 5.82
N THR A 284 20.62 -6.26 4.62
CA THR A 284 21.23 -5.04 4.11
C THR A 284 20.17 -4.17 3.46
N LEU A 285 20.29 -2.86 3.56
CA LEU A 285 19.45 -1.98 2.75
C LEU A 285 20.10 -1.74 1.41
N ASN A 286 19.37 -1.98 0.32
CA ASN A 286 19.79 -1.57 -1.00
C ASN A 286 19.64 -0.06 -1.14
N GLU A 287 20.72 0.65 -1.50
CA GLU A 287 20.71 2.10 -1.69
C GLU A 287 20.74 2.49 -3.20
N TYR A 288 20.77 1.51 -4.09
CA TYR A 288 20.89 1.76 -5.51
C TYR A 288 19.53 2.07 -6.15
N GLU A 289 19.56 3.02 -7.08
CA GLU A 289 18.43 3.35 -7.95
C GLU A 289 18.84 3.07 -9.40
N LYS A 290 18.60 1.84 -9.89
CA LYS A 290 18.87 1.38 -11.25
C LYS A 290 17.69 0.59 -11.76
N TYR A 291 16.84 1.23 -12.55
CA TYR A 291 15.59 0.58 -12.97
C TYR A 291 15.10 1.07 -14.33
N TYR A 292 14.29 0.26 -14.96
CA TYR A 292 13.44 0.63 -16.07
C TYR A 292 12.10 1.13 -15.54
N GLN A 293 11.59 2.23 -16.10
CA GLN A 293 10.31 2.82 -15.72
C GLN A 293 9.33 2.74 -16.87
N TYR A 294 8.14 2.23 -16.55
CA TYR A 294 6.99 2.15 -17.42
C TYR A 294 5.91 3.11 -16.92
N HIS A 295 5.29 3.85 -17.83
CA HIS A 295 4.22 4.78 -17.56
C HIS A 295 2.91 4.32 -18.22
N ILE A 296 1.84 4.30 -17.45
CA ILE A 296 0.51 3.92 -17.89
C ILE A 296 -0.46 5.03 -17.48
N SER A 297 -1.18 5.57 -18.44
CA SER A 297 -2.22 6.55 -18.16
C SER A 297 -3.47 5.85 -17.62
N ILE A 298 -3.90 6.21 -16.42
CA ILE A 298 -5.18 5.76 -15.85
C ILE A 298 -6.19 6.91 -15.98
N ARG A 299 -6.63 7.13 -17.22
CA ARG A 299 -7.65 8.15 -17.56
C ARG A 299 -8.75 7.51 -18.40
N PRO A 300 -10.02 7.92 -18.24
CA PRO A 300 -11.13 7.30 -18.99
C PRO A 300 -10.91 7.26 -20.51
N GLN A 301 -10.37 8.34 -21.08
CA GLN A 301 -10.12 8.44 -22.52
C GLN A 301 -8.97 7.56 -23.02
N ASP A 302 -8.08 7.11 -22.14
CA ASP A 302 -6.90 6.32 -22.50
C ASP A 302 -7.11 4.81 -22.27
N LEU A 303 -8.27 4.42 -21.71
CA LEU A 303 -8.65 3.02 -21.52
C LEU A 303 -9.27 2.44 -22.81
N VAL A 304 -8.46 2.38 -23.86
CA VAL A 304 -8.86 1.96 -25.22
C VAL A 304 -7.93 0.85 -25.71
N VAL A 305 -8.51 -0.23 -26.22
CA VAL A 305 -7.75 -1.35 -26.83
C VAL A 305 -6.91 -0.85 -28.01
N GLY A 306 -5.65 -1.28 -28.05
CA GLY A 306 -4.66 -0.85 -29.02
C GLY A 306 -3.89 0.42 -28.64
N GLN A 307 -4.15 0.97 -27.46
CA GLN A 307 -3.43 2.12 -26.91
C GLN A 307 -3.01 1.85 -25.47
N ASN A 308 -2.03 2.60 -24.94
CA ASN A 308 -1.65 2.56 -23.52
C ASN A 308 -1.36 1.14 -22.99
N PHE A 309 -0.78 0.27 -23.84
CA PHE A 309 -0.52 -1.15 -23.59
C PHE A 309 -1.77 -2.02 -23.38
N ILE A 310 -2.98 -1.55 -23.68
CA ILE A 310 -4.20 -2.32 -23.56
C ILE A 310 -4.36 -3.20 -24.80
N VAL A 311 -4.30 -4.51 -24.60
CA VAL A 311 -4.37 -5.50 -25.70
C VAL A 311 -5.75 -6.14 -25.83
N ASP A 312 -6.53 -6.15 -24.74
CA ASP A 312 -7.88 -6.73 -24.75
C ASP A 312 -8.80 -6.01 -23.75
N LYS A 313 -10.10 -6.16 -23.96
CA LYS A 313 -11.16 -5.66 -23.10
C LYS A 313 -12.27 -6.68 -22.96
N ARG A 314 -12.67 -6.93 -21.72
CA ARG A 314 -13.76 -7.84 -21.42
C ARG A 314 -14.88 -7.14 -20.67
N VAL A 315 -16.09 -7.23 -21.17
CA VAL A 315 -17.31 -6.87 -20.44
C VAL A 315 -17.89 -8.13 -19.81
N ALA A 316 -18.09 -8.12 -18.52
CA ALA A 316 -18.64 -9.22 -17.74
C ALA A 316 -19.88 -8.79 -16.97
N SER A 317 -20.72 -9.74 -16.60
CA SER A 317 -21.84 -9.54 -15.70
C SER A 317 -21.41 -9.91 -14.28
N ALA A 318 -21.26 -8.91 -13.41
CA ALA A 318 -20.80 -9.09 -12.04
C ALA A 318 -21.99 -9.41 -11.12
N PRO A 319 -22.04 -10.60 -10.50
CA PRO A 319 -23.10 -10.91 -9.55
C PRO A 319 -22.89 -10.10 -8.26
N LEU A 320 -23.98 -9.57 -7.71
CA LEU A 320 -23.95 -8.74 -6.50
C LEU A 320 -24.55 -9.48 -5.29
N ARG A 321 -23.98 -9.27 -4.13
CA ARG A 321 -24.46 -9.87 -2.88
C ARG A 321 -25.86 -9.39 -2.48
N LYS A 322 -26.24 -8.17 -2.86
CA LYS A 322 -27.59 -7.61 -2.69
C LYS A 322 -28.62 -8.18 -3.66
N GLY A 323 -28.20 -9.05 -4.57
CA GLY A 323 -29.03 -9.61 -5.64
C GLY A 323 -28.84 -8.87 -6.98
N GLY A 324 -29.15 -9.59 -8.07
CA GLY A 324 -28.95 -9.09 -9.42
C GLY A 324 -27.48 -9.12 -9.87
N SER A 325 -27.22 -8.42 -10.97
CA SER A 325 -25.88 -8.28 -11.52
C SER A 325 -25.73 -6.92 -12.21
N GLU A 326 -24.48 -6.43 -12.28
CA GLU A 326 -24.12 -5.20 -12.98
C GLU A 326 -23.05 -5.48 -14.04
N PRO A 327 -23.06 -4.77 -15.19
CA PRO A 327 -21.99 -4.88 -16.15
C PRO A 327 -20.72 -4.21 -15.59
N VAL A 328 -19.60 -4.90 -15.75
CA VAL A 328 -18.27 -4.42 -15.41
C VAL A 328 -17.33 -4.61 -16.57
N THR A 329 -16.33 -3.75 -16.68
CA THR A 329 -15.31 -3.83 -17.72
C THR A 329 -13.96 -4.15 -17.10
N TRP A 330 -13.25 -5.09 -17.70
CA TRP A 330 -11.87 -5.43 -17.40
C TRP A 330 -11.01 -5.08 -18.61
N TYR A 331 -9.82 -4.53 -18.36
CA TYR A 331 -8.82 -4.22 -19.39
C TYR A 331 -7.59 -5.08 -19.17
N GLN A 332 -7.11 -5.74 -20.22
CA GLN A 332 -5.85 -6.47 -20.22
C GLN A 332 -4.73 -5.55 -20.68
N PHE A 333 -3.77 -5.33 -19.81
CA PHE A 333 -2.54 -4.66 -20.13
C PHE A 333 -1.45 -5.69 -20.39
N ARG A 334 -0.66 -5.47 -21.43
CA ARG A 334 0.50 -6.27 -21.76
C ARG A 334 1.62 -5.35 -22.21
N ILE A 335 2.62 -5.19 -21.35
CA ILE A 335 3.70 -4.23 -21.50
C ILE A 335 4.98 -4.99 -21.84
N PRO A 336 5.50 -4.86 -23.08
CA PRO A 336 6.80 -5.43 -23.41
C PRO A 336 7.90 -4.81 -22.53
N LEU A 337 8.80 -5.62 -21.99
CA LEU A 337 9.87 -5.14 -21.11
C LEU A 337 10.80 -4.13 -21.81
N GLU A 338 10.96 -4.26 -23.12
CA GLU A 338 11.79 -3.35 -23.92
C GLU A 338 11.12 -1.97 -24.19
N GLU A 339 9.82 -1.84 -23.93
CA GLU A 339 9.06 -0.60 -24.17
C GLU A 339 9.02 0.33 -22.94
N PHE A 340 10.12 0.38 -22.18
CA PHE A 340 10.26 1.33 -21.07
C PHE A 340 10.36 2.77 -21.57
N GLN A 341 9.74 3.72 -20.88
CA GLN A 341 9.81 5.14 -21.23
C GLN A 341 11.03 5.83 -20.64
N LYS A 342 11.59 5.28 -19.54
CA LYS A 342 12.76 5.86 -18.90
C LYS A 342 13.67 4.77 -18.33
N ARG A 343 14.96 5.01 -18.42
CA ARG A 343 16.00 4.23 -17.76
C ARG A 343 16.69 5.11 -16.73
N VAL A 344 16.80 4.63 -15.51
CA VAL A 344 17.45 5.32 -14.40
C VAL A 344 18.68 4.53 -13.98
N GLY A 345 19.78 5.22 -13.70
CA GLY A 345 21.06 4.60 -13.36
C GLY A 345 21.70 3.80 -14.49
N ASN A 346 22.64 2.94 -14.14
CA ASN A 346 23.44 2.16 -15.10
C ASN A 346 22.85 0.77 -15.38
N ILE A 347 21.53 0.62 -15.39
CA ILE A 347 20.89 -0.63 -15.77
C ILE A 347 21.05 -0.85 -17.29
N SER A 348 21.50 -2.04 -17.71
CA SER A 348 21.78 -2.34 -19.12
C SER A 348 20.98 -3.51 -19.67
N ASP A 349 20.49 -4.37 -18.81
CA ASP A 349 19.83 -5.63 -19.15
C ASP A 349 18.82 -6.04 -18.06
N PHE A 350 18.15 -7.16 -18.27
CA PHE A 350 17.14 -7.69 -17.36
C PHE A 350 17.64 -8.90 -16.53
N THR A 351 18.95 -8.97 -16.23
CA THR A 351 19.54 -10.07 -15.47
C THR A 351 19.59 -9.82 -13.95
N SER A 352 19.32 -8.58 -13.52
CA SER A 352 19.34 -8.20 -12.09
C SER A 352 18.13 -7.32 -11.73
N ILE A 353 16.94 -7.89 -11.85
CA ILE A 353 15.67 -7.23 -11.51
C ILE A 353 15.21 -7.73 -10.15
N ARG A 354 15.64 -7.06 -9.09
CA ARG A 354 15.37 -7.49 -7.71
C ARG A 354 14.03 -7.05 -7.16
N PHE A 355 13.60 -5.84 -7.59
CA PHE A 355 12.42 -5.19 -7.04
C PHE A 355 11.48 -4.72 -8.13
N MET A 356 10.20 -4.70 -7.78
CA MET A 356 9.17 -3.94 -8.48
C MET A 356 8.65 -2.86 -7.53
N ARG A 357 8.73 -1.59 -7.97
CA ARG A 357 8.07 -0.47 -7.29
C ARG A 357 6.98 0.06 -8.20
N ILE A 358 5.77 0.17 -7.67
CA ILE A 358 4.65 0.82 -8.34
C ILE A 358 4.27 2.08 -7.59
N PHE A 359 3.90 3.14 -8.31
CA PHE A 359 3.40 4.35 -7.67
C PHE A 359 2.38 5.08 -8.56
N LEU A 360 1.54 5.86 -7.89
CA LEU A 360 0.46 6.65 -8.45
C LEU A 360 0.72 8.12 -8.20
N THR A 361 0.44 8.97 -9.18
CA THR A 361 0.54 10.44 -9.06
C THR A 361 -0.42 11.12 -10.02
N GLY A 362 -0.58 12.44 -9.90
CA GLY A 362 -1.43 13.21 -10.81
C GLY A 362 -2.94 13.07 -10.57
N PHE A 363 -3.36 12.35 -9.53
CA PHE A 363 -4.77 12.19 -9.20
C PHE A 363 -5.28 13.34 -8.34
N ALA A 364 -6.42 13.91 -8.72
CA ALA A 364 -7.11 14.94 -7.92
C ALA A 364 -8.08 14.34 -6.89
N LYS A 365 -8.47 13.08 -7.05
CA LYS A 365 -9.48 12.38 -6.24
C LYS A 365 -9.02 10.95 -5.92
N PRO A 366 -9.53 10.34 -4.86
CA PRO A 366 -9.25 8.94 -4.55
C PRO A 366 -9.53 8.01 -5.73
N ILE A 367 -8.72 6.96 -5.83
CA ILE A 367 -8.84 5.92 -6.84
C ILE A 367 -8.62 4.54 -6.19
N VAL A 368 -9.35 3.54 -6.67
CA VAL A 368 -9.15 2.14 -6.29
C VAL A 368 -8.88 1.35 -7.56
N LEU A 369 -7.68 0.82 -7.69
CA LEU A 369 -7.29 -0.09 -8.75
C LEU A 369 -7.41 -1.53 -8.24
N ARG A 370 -8.03 -2.39 -9.05
CA ARG A 370 -8.20 -3.81 -8.73
C ARG A 370 -7.64 -4.67 -9.84
N PHE A 371 -6.61 -5.42 -9.52
CA PHE A 371 -5.92 -6.27 -10.47
C PHE A 371 -6.34 -7.71 -10.27
N GLY A 372 -6.95 -8.31 -11.31
CA GLY A 372 -7.40 -9.70 -11.31
C GLY A 372 -6.28 -10.70 -11.52
N THR A 373 -5.24 -10.28 -12.20
CA THR A 373 -3.91 -10.90 -12.29
C THR A 373 -2.87 -9.80 -12.32
N PHE A 374 -1.65 -10.11 -11.96
CA PHE A 374 -0.48 -9.23 -12.15
C PHE A 374 0.74 -10.13 -12.25
N ASP A 375 1.14 -10.43 -13.46
CA ASP A 375 2.10 -11.49 -13.76
C ASP A 375 3.29 -10.95 -14.58
N LEU A 376 4.43 -11.58 -14.42
CA LEU A 376 5.60 -11.46 -15.28
C LEU A 376 5.62 -12.68 -16.20
N VAL A 377 5.54 -12.49 -17.52
CA VAL A 377 5.28 -13.56 -18.51
C VAL A 377 6.36 -13.59 -19.57
#